data_2f712a11842ec8a019a2da4eeef7b72a
#
_entry.id   2f712a11842ec8a019a2da4eeef7b72a
#
_cell.length_a   1.000
_cell.length_b   1.000
_cell.length_c   1.000
_cell.angle_alpha   90.00
_cell.angle_beta   90.00
_cell.angle_gamma   90.00
#
_symmetry.space_group_name_H-M   'P 1'
#
loop_
_entity.id
_entity.type
_entity.pdbx_description
1 polymer ?
#
loop_
_entity_poly.entity_id
_entity_poly.type
_entity_poly.pdbx_seq_one_letter_code
_entity_poly.pdbx_strand_id
1 'polypeptide(L)'
;MTQSGSITKTDQRWLWWPLLPLYPYGKRATHVEELIPGQVWSFEQLQGVYYVAVPIRLTVVKVPGGLMLVNPLPPTAELLAGLRALEAEHGPVCTIVLPTASGLEHKLPLGPLARAFPKAEVWVCPGQWSFPVQLPLSWLGVPAARTKILLTDGVPHPEICQWISLGPLDLGVGRFQEISCLHQPSGALLITDALVGIHATPPAIFDRDPTPLLFHARDRGDQPLTDSPEARRRGWARLVLFASYLRPHCLRVPPIAELLRHAFRPGLRSWKAHFGVYPFDWQTGWHDDAAALMGEETAKLQVAPVLERLVLPRAQHAINAWLEKLESHADLRWLIPAHYSAPIAFSSQQASALRSELQQKNWAPNEGNWTFLSGIDQRLLELGVVPEIPIKKG
;
A
#
# COMPACT_ATOMS: atom_id res chain seq x y z
N MET A 1 -30.22 -8.13 -13.02
CA MET A 1 -29.63 -7.80 -14.32
C MET A 1 -29.07 -6.39 -14.23
N THR A 2 -27.86 -6.26 -13.76
CA THR A 2 -27.14 -4.99 -13.68
C THR A 2 -26.68 -4.62 -15.10
N GLN A 3 -27.15 -3.48 -15.61
CA GLN A 3 -26.62 -2.89 -16.84
C GLN A 3 -25.12 -2.61 -16.61
N SER A 4 -24.29 -3.42 -17.22
CA SER A 4 -22.86 -3.13 -17.38
C SER A 4 -22.73 -1.94 -18.31
N GLY A 5 -22.82 -0.73 -17.75
CA GLY A 5 -22.45 0.48 -18.46
C GLY A 5 -21.00 0.36 -18.91
N SER A 6 -20.73 0.52 -20.18
CA SER A 6 -19.37 0.49 -20.74
C SER A 6 -18.54 1.57 -20.05
N ILE A 7 -17.58 1.14 -19.23
CA ILE A 7 -16.63 2.02 -18.56
C ILE A 7 -15.79 2.73 -19.61
N THR A 8 -15.90 4.03 -19.68
CA THR A 8 -15.19 4.85 -20.67
C THR A 8 -13.80 5.24 -20.18
N LYS A 9 -12.88 5.53 -21.11
CA LYS A 9 -11.55 6.07 -20.75
C LYS A 9 -11.65 7.40 -19.98
N THR A 10 -12.77 8.09 -20.07
CA THR A 10 -13.05 9.35 -19.35
C THR A 10 -13.30 9.09 -17.87
N ASP A 11 -13.92 7.96 -17.51
CA ASP A 11 -14.24 7.60 -16.12
C ASP A 11 -12.99 7.32 -15.27
N GLN A 12 -11.88 7.00 -15.94
CA GLN A 12 -10.59 6.72 -15.33
C GLN A 12 -9.64 7.93 -15.29
N ARG A 13 -10.07 9.11 -15.73
CA ARG A 13 -9.20 10.30 -15.77
C ARG A 13 -8.75 10.69 -14.37
N TRP A 14 -7.42 10.88 -14.24
CA TRP A 14 -6.79 11.48 -13.08
C TRP A 14 -6.09 12.78 -13.48
N LEU A 15 -6.69 13.91 -13.17
CA LEU A 15 -6.26 15.22 -13.65
C LEU A 15 -4.97 15.73 -12.98
N TRP A 16 -4.63 15.19 -11.81
CA TRP A 16 -3.48 15.64 -11.01
C TRP A 16 -2.15 15.02 -11.41
N TRP A 17 -2.14 14.04 -12.33
CA TRP A 17 -0.90 13.36 -12.72
C TRP A 17 0.22 14.26 -13.23
N PRO A 18 -0.02 15.42 -13.90
CA PRO A 18 1.07 16.28 -14.34
C PRO A 18 1.83 16.96 -13.20
N LEU A 19 1.15 17.16 -12.05
CA LEU A 19 1.73 17.77 -10.86
C LEU A 19 2.41 16.73 -9.95
N LEU A 20 1.95 15.49 -10.03
CA LEU A 20 2.46 14.36 -9.25
C LEU A 20 2.81 13.25 -10.25
N PRO A 21 4.09 13.11 -10.70
CA PRO A 21 4.50 12.13 -11.71
C PRO A 21 4.45 10.69 -11.16
N LEU A 22 3.30 10.33 -10.64
CA LEU A 22 3.01 9.03 -10.09
C LEU A 22 2.29 8.17 -11.13
N TYR A 23 2.67 6.91 -11.22
CA TYR A 23 1.91 5.93 -12.00
C TYR A 23 0.50 5.74 -11.40
N PRO A 24 -0.56 5.60 -12.18
CA PRO A 24 -0.65 5.59 -13.65
C PRO A 24 -0.74 7.02 -14.24
N TYR A 25 -0.06 7.21 -15.35
CA TYR A 25 0.01 8.51 -16.01
C TYR A 25 -1.30 8.86 -16.73
N GLY A 26 -2.18 9.59 -16.06
CA GLY A 26 -3.41 10.17 -16.61
C GLY A 26 -4.67 9.30 -16.58
N LYS A 27 -4.55 7.97 -16.49
CA LYS A 27 -5.69 7.05 -16.40
C LYS A 27 -5.48 6.07 -15.27
N ARG A 28 -6.47 5.97 -14.42
CA ARG A 28 -6.43 5.13 -13.22
C ARG A 28 -7.67 4.22 -13.21
N ALA A 29 -7.46 2.96 -13.53
CA ALA A 29 -8.49 1.93 -13.43
C ALA A 29 -8.77 1.60 -11.96
N THR A 30 -10.01 1.22 -11.67
CA THR A 30 -10.41 0.73 -10.36
C THR A 30 -10.90 -0.71 -10.49
N HIS A 31 -10.36 -1.61 -9.68
CA HIS A 31 -10.88 -2.97 -9.51
C HIS A 31 -11.74 -3.00 -8.24
N VAL A 32 -12.90 -3.62 -8.32
CA VAL A 32 -13.85 -3.71 -7.19
C VAL A 32 -14.12 -5.17 -6.91
N GLU A 33 -14.03 -5.55 -5.64
CA GLU A 33 -14.27 -6.91 -5.18
C GLU A 33 -15.01 -6.90 -3.84
N GLU A 34 -15.95 -7.79 -3.66
CA GLU A 34 -16.57 -8.07 -2.37
C GLU A 34 -15.71 -9.08 -1.60
N LEU A 35 -15.01 -8.61 -0.56
CA LEU A 35 -14.09 -9.43 0.22
C LEU A 35 -14.80 -10.32 1.24
N ILE A 36 -15.83 -9.78 1.88
CA ILE A 36 -16.65 -10.49 2.88
C ILE A 36 -18.11 -10.17 2.56
N PRO A 37 -18.92 -11.20 2.23
CA PRO A 37 -20.27 -11.03 1.73
C PRO A 37 -21.15 -10.10 2.59
N GLY A 38 -21.72 -9.07 1.98
CA GLY A 38 -22.61 -8.10 2.58
C GLY A 38 -21.97 -7.18 3.63
N GLN A 39 -20.64 -7.23 3.86
CA GLN A 39 -19.98 -6.52 4.96
C GLN A 39 -18.75 -5.73 4.55
N VAL A 40 -17.89 -6.28 3.67
CA VAL A 40 -16.61 -5.63 3.34
C VAL A 40 -16.31 -5.74 1.86
N TRP A 41 -16.00 -4.60 1.24
CA TRP A 41 -15.60 -4.48 -0.17
C TRP A 41 -14.27 -3.80 -0.31
N SER A 42 -13.53 -4.14 -1.36
CA SER A 42 -12.29 -3.46 -1.75
C SER A 42 -12.46 -2.69 -3.06
N PHE A 43 -11.84 -1.54 -3.11
CA PHE A 43 -11.60 -0.77 -4.32
C PHE A 43 -10.10 -0.64 -4.48
N GLU A 44 -9.55 -1.17 -5.55
CA GLU A 44 -8.11 -1.16 -5.78
C GLU A 44 -7.76 -0.29 -6.98
N GLN A 45 -6.65 0.42 -6.84
CA GLN A 45 -6.02 1.17 -7.92
C GLN A 45 -4.51 0.91 -7.89
N LEU A 46 -3.83 1.11 -9.03
CA LEU A 46 -2.37 1.04 -9.06
C LEU A 46 -1.77 2.40 -8.72
N GLN A 47 -0.71 2.40 -7.92
CA GLN A 47 0.09 3.58 -7.67
C GLN A 47 1.57 3.24 -7.52
N GLY A 48 2.42 4.11 -8.06
CA GLY A 48 3.85 3.95 -7.94
C GLY A 48 4.63 5.02 -8.67
N VAL A 49 5.92 4.78 -8.83
CA VAL A 49 6.85 5.65 -9.54
C VAL A 49 7.57 4.82 -10.58
N TYR A 50 7.71 5.35 -11.78
CA TYR A 50 8.47 4.71 -12.86
C TYR A 50 8.08 3.23 -13.12
N TYR A 51 6.77 2.95 -13.22
CA TYR A 51 6.20 1.59 -13.40
C TYR A 51 6.46 0.61 -12.23
N VAL A 52 7.12 1.02 -11.16
CA VAL A 52 7.05 0.30 -9.90
C VAL A 52 5.73 0.67 -9.25
N ALA A 53 4.69 -0.01 -9.69
CA ALA A 53 3.32 0.28 -9.28
C ALA A 53 2.75 -0.91 -8.51
N VAL A 54 2.35 -0.65 -7.28
CA VAL A 54 1.70 -1.63 -6.40
C VAL A 54 0.21 -1.31 -6.27
N PRO A 55 -0.63 -2.32 -5.97
CA PRO A 55 -2.01 -2.07 -5.59
C PRO A 55 -2.08 -1.21 -4.33
N ILE A 56 -2.95 -0.21 -4.37
CA ILE A 56 -3.41 0.54 -3.20
C ILE A 56 -4.90 0.29 -3.05
N ARG A 57 -5.37 0.10 -1.82
CA ARG A 57 -6.74 -0.31 -1.52
C ARG A 57 -7.46 0.68 -0.63
N LEU A 58 -8.67 1.06 -1.04
CA LEU A 58 -9.70 1.60 -0.18
C LEU A 58 -10.61 0.44 0.23
N THR A 59 -10.77 0.24 1.53
CA THR A 59 -11.69 -0.76 2.07
C THR A 59 -12.99 -0.07 2.47
N VAL A 60 -14.11 -0.61 2.02
CA VAL A 60 -15.46 -0.18 2.40
C VAL A 60 -16.02 -1.18 3.40
N VAL A 61 -16.54 -0.69 4.50
CA VAL A 61 -17.09 -1.52 5.58
C VAL A 61 -18.51 -1.07 5.88
N LYS A 62 -19.42 -2.03 6.02
CA LYS A 62 -20.79 -1.75 6.45
C LYS A 62 -20.83 -1.42 7.93
N VAL A 63 -21.42 -0.28 8.27
CA VAL A 63 -21.51 0.21 9.65
C VAL A 63 -22.94 0.68 9.95
N PRO A 64 -23.34 0.86 11.21
CA PRO A 64 -24.61 1.51 11.53
C PRO A 64 -24.73 2.87 10.85
N GLY A 65 -25.82 3.05 10.11
CA GLY A 65 -26.08 4.27 9.38
C GLY A 65 -25.53 4.33 7.96
N GLY A 66 -24.80 3.29 7.47
CA GLY A 66 -24.33 3.24 6.09
C GLY A 66 -22.96 2.58 5.92
N LEU A 67 -22.05 3.28 5.26
CA LEU A 67 -20.73 2.80 4.85
C LEU A 67 -19.60 3.64 5.45
N MET A 68 -18.55 2.98 5.92
CA MET A 68 -17.28 3.58 6.31
C MET A 68 -16.22 3.27 5.26
N LEU A 69 -15.50 4.30 4.81
CA LEU A 69 -14.38 4.20 3.86
C LEU A 69 -13.05 4.31 4.63
N VAL A 70 -12.17 3.34 4.47
CA VAL A 70 -10.85 3.30 5.12
C VAL A 70 -9.76 3.29 4.05
N ASN A 71 -8.70 4.06 4.24
CA ASN A 71 -7.61 4.29 3.28
C ASN A 71 -8.09 4.93 1.96
N PRO A 72 -8.35 6.23 1.93
CA PRO A 72 -8.87 6.95 0.77
C PRO A 72 -8.05 6.75 -0.50
N LEU A 73 -8.74 6.66 -1.65
CA LEU A 73 -8.13 6.59 -2.98
C LEU A 73 -8.52 7.78 -3.85
N PRO A 74 -7.76 8.08 -4.93
CA PRO A 74 -8.13 9.08 -5.93
C PRO A 74 -9.54 8.86 -6.49
N PRO A 75 -10.46 9.82 -6.30
CA PRO A 75 -11.87 9.67 -6.66
C PRO A 75 -12.09 9.86 -8.17
N THR A 76 -11.72 8.87 -8.97
CA THR A 76 -12.10 8.82 -10.39
C THR A 76 -13.60 8.62 -10.52
N ALA A 77 -14.18 8.97 -11.68
CA ALA A 77 -15.60 8.73 -11.95
C ALA A 77 -15.97 7.25 -11.81
N GLU A 78 -15.07 6.35 -12.22
CA GLU A 78 -15.23 4.90 -12.07
C GLU A 78 -15.32 4.49 -10.59
N LEU A 79 -14.38 4.96 -9.73
CA LEU A 79 -14.41 4.69 -8.29
C LEU A 79 -15.69 5.23 -7.65
N LEU A 80 -16.06 6.48 -7.97
CA LEU A 80 -17.26 7.09 -7.41
C LEU A 80 -18.53 6.37 -7.85
N ALA A 81 -18.61 5.89 -9.09
CA ALA A 81 -19.75 5.11 -9.57
C ALA A 81 -19.92 3.81 -8.78
N GLY A 82 -18.81 3.09 -8.51
CA GLY A 82 -18.83 1.89 -7.67
C GLY A 82 -19.27 2.18 -6.24
N LEU A 83 -18.75 3.25 -5.62
CA LEU A 83 -19.17 3.65 -4.27
C LEU A 83 -20.65 4.07 -4.22
N ARG A 84 -21.15 4.78 -5.24
CA ARG A 84 -22.59 5.14 -5.33
C ARG A 84 -23.50 3.92 -5.50
N ALA A 85 -23.04 2.88 -6.22
CA ALA A 85 -23.78 1.62 -6.29
C ALA A 85 -23.89 0.95 -4.92
N LEU A 86 -22.81 0.93 -4.14
CA LEU A 86 -22.86 0.41 -2.76
C LEU A 86 -23.75 1.28 -1.84
N GLU A 87 -23.72 2.61 -1.98
CA GLU A 87 -24.62 3.49 -1.22
C GLU A 87 -26.09 3.19 -1.49
N ALA A 88 -26.45 2.90 -2.73
CA ALA A 88 -27.83 2.58 -3.11
C ALA A 88 -28.34 1.29 -2.45
N GLU A 89 -27.46 0.36 -2.15
CA GLU A 89 -27.79 -0.95 -1.57
C GLU A 89 -27.63 -0.98 -0.04
N HIS A 90 -26.60 -0.31 0.50
CA HIS A 90 -26.20 -0.47 1.90
C HIS A 90 -26.30 0.82 2.72
N GLY A 91 -26.77 1.92 2.13
CA GLY A 91 -26.89 3.21 2.79
C GLY A 91 -25.72 4.16 2.51
N PRO A 92 -25.82 5.43 2.95
CA PRO A 92 -24.87 6.47 2.56
C PRO A 92 -23.47 6.23 3.12
N VAL A 93 -22.45 6.76 2.43
CA VAL A 93 -21.13 6.91 3.02
C VAL A 93 -21.23 7.94 4.17
N CYS A 94 -21.09 7.47 5.39
CA CYS A 94 -21.22 8.28 6.61
C CYS A 94 -19.86 8.61 7.26
N THR A 95 -18.80 7.84 6.96
CA THR A 95 -17.47 7.99 7.58
C THR A 95 -16.36 7.75 6.59
N ILE A 96 -15.31 8.58 6.62
CA ILE A 96 -14.08 8.42 5.85
C ILE A 96 -12.90 8.46 6.82
N VAL A 97 -12.04 7.45 6.78
CA VAL A 97 -10.94 7.31 7.73
C VAL A 97 -9.59 7.23 7.00
N LEU A 98 -8.66 8.10 7.42
CA LEU A 98 -7.23 8.01 7.11
C LEU A 98 -6.50 7.50 8.36
N PRO A 99 -6.25 6.18 8.48
CA PRO A 99 -5.77 5.57 9.72
C PRO A 99 -4.25 5.61 9.88
N THR A 100 -3.52 6.15 8.90
CA THR A 100 -2.05 6.28 8.93
C THR A 100 -1.61 7.73 8.99
N ALA A 101 -0.48 7.98 9.66
CA ALA A 101 0.14 9.30 9.74
C ALA A 101 1.02 9.61 8.52
N SER A 102 1.57 8.60 7.83
CA SER A 102 2.63 8.73 6.82
C SER A 102 2.19 8.52 5.38
N GLY A 103 1.30 7.60 5.09
CA GLY A 103 0.92 7.20 3.73
C GLY A 103 0.40 8.35 2.84
N LEU A 104 1.26 8.92 1.98
CA LEU A 104 0.89 10.02 1.07
C LEU A 104 -0.15 9.58 0.03
N GLU A 105 -0.10 8.32 -0.41
CA GLU A 105 -1.00 7.71 -1.38
C GLU A 105 -2.46 7.72 -0.93
N HIS A 106 -2.71 7.65 0.37
CA HIS A 106 -4.04 7.74 0.98
C HIS A 106 -4.37 9.15 1.49
N LYS A 107 -3.34 9.94 1.84
CA LYS A 107 -3.51 11.30 2.36
C LYS A 107 -3.94 12.29 1.28
N LEU A 108 -3.27 12.29 0.12
CA LEU A 108 -3.56 13.20 -0.96
C LEU A 108 -4.99 13.06 -1.51
N PRO A 109 -5.56 11.85 -1.66
CA PRO A 109 -6.93 11.67 -2.10
C PRO A 109 -8.00 12.03 -1.07
N LEU A 110 -7.65 12.14 0.22
CA LEU A 110 -8.63 12.36 1.30
C LEU A 110 -9.51 13.60 1.07
N GLY A 111 -8.91 14.74 0.77
CA GLY A 111 -9.65 15.97 0.52
C GLY A 111 -10.60 15.88 -0.68
N PRO A 112 -10.14 15.44 -1.85
CA PRO A 112 -11.00 15.19 -3.01
C PRO A 112 -12.12 14.18 -2.73
N LEU A 113 -11.84 13.07 -2.08
CA LEU A 113 -12.85 12.07 -1.72
C LEU A 113 -13.87 12.62 -0.73
N ALA A 114 -13.42 13.34 0.29
CA ALA A 114 -14.28 13.98 1.25
C ALA A 114 -15.24 15.01 0.62
N ARG A 115 -14.82 15.69 -0.45
CA ARG A 115 -15.72 16.58 -1.22
C ARG A 115 -16.81 15.81 -1.97
N ALA A 116 -16.53 14.60 -2.44
CA ALA A 116 -17.51 13.76 -3.11
C ALA A 116 -18.60 13.24 -2.14
N PHE A 117 -18.27 13.15 -0.85
CA PHE A 117 -19.20 12.72 0.22
C PHE A 117 -19.31 13.80 1.31
N PRO A 118 -20.02 14.90 1.04
CA PRO A 118 -20.02 16.07 1.91
C PRO A 118 -20.69 15.85 3.27
N LYS A 119 -21.50 14.81 3.43
CA LYS A 119 -22.18 14.47 4.69
C LYS A 119 -21.36 13.51 5.57
N ALA A 120 -20.31 12.89 5.04
CA ALA A 120 -19.49 11.94 5.78
C ALA A 120 -18.59 12.66 6.79
N GLU A 121 -18.49 12.16 8.02
CA GLU A 121 -17.44 12.57 8.95
C GLU A 121 -16.07 12.11 8.44
N VAL A 122 -15.05 12.91 8.71
CA VAL A 122 -13.66 12.58 8.34
C VAL A 122 -12.87 12.33 9.61
N TRP A 123 -12.17 11.22 9.67
CA TRP A 123 -11.31 10.85 10.78
C TRP A 123 -9.88 10.64 10.29
N VAL A 124 -8.91 11.19 11.01
CA VAL A 124 -7.50 11.11 10.64
C VAL A 124 -6.65 10.60 11.79
N CYS A 125 -5.62 9.83 11.49
CA CYS A 125 -4.60 9.45 12.44
C CYS A 125 -3.95 10.70 13.04
N PRO A 126 -3.64 10.77 14.34
CA PRO A 126 -2.93 11.90 14.94
C PRO A 126 -1.51 12.05 14.36
N GLY A 127 -0.93 13.24 14.52
CA GLY A 127 0.43 13.51 14.12
C GLY A 127 0.71 13.38 12.63
N GLN A 128 -0.26 13.77 11.81
CA GLN A 128 -0.14 13.74 10.34
C GLN A 128 1.17 14.37 9.88
N TRP A 129 1.91 13.62 9.07
CA TRP A 129 3.22 14.01 8.58
C TRP A 129 3.33 13.85 7.06
N SER A 130 4.02 14.76 6.41
CA SER A 130 4.21 14.80 4.96
C SER A 130 5.65 15.16 4.66
N PHE A 131 6.52 14.16 4.60
CA PHE A 131 7.92 14.37 4.22
C PHE A 131 8.05 14.90 2.78
N PRO A 132 8.95 15.85 2.51
CA PRO A 132 9.88 16.53 3.45
C PRO A 132 9.26 17.73 4.16
N VAL A 133 8.02 18.10 3.85
CA VAL A 133 7.34 19.27 4.41
C VAL A 133 6.04 18.84 5.08
N GLN A 134 5.83 19.30 6.31
CA GLN A 134 4.53 19.11 6.98
C GLN A 134 3.53 20.12 6.41
N LEU A 135 2.58 19.63 5.61
CA LEU A 135 1.50 20.43 5.08
C LEU A 135 0.27 20.29 5.98
N PRO A 136 -0.35 21.41 6.40
CA PRO A 136 -1.65 21.36 7.07
C PRO A 136 -2.67 20.61 6.21
N LEU A 137 -3.48 19.75 6.83
CA LEU A 137 -4.51 18.96 6.10
C LEU A 137 -5.49 19.87 5.33
N SER A 138 -5.76 21.08 5.82
CA SER A 138 -6.57 22.08 5.12
C SER A 138 -5.99 22.48 3.75
N TRP A 139 -4.66 22.50 3.61
CA TRP A 139 -4.01 22.77 2.32
C TRP A 139 -4.19 21.62 1.32
N LEU A 140 -4.39 20.42 1.82
CA LEU A 140 -4.73 19.25 1.01
C LEU A 140 -6.25 19.16 0.72
N GLY A 141 -7.01 20.20 1.10
CA GLY A 141 -8.45 20.27 0.88
C GLY A 141 -9.28 19.39 1.80
N VAL A 142 -8.72 18.96 2.93
CA VAL A 142 -9.45 18.21 3.96
C VAL A 142 -10.34 19.17 4.74
N PRO A 143 -11.65 18.89 4.90
CA PRO A 143 -12.60 19.82 5.49
C PRO A 143 -12.46 19.89 7.02
N ALA A 144 -11.84 20.95 7.54
CA ALA A 144 -11.56 21.11 8.97
C ALA A 144 -12.81 21.01 9.86
N ALA A 145 -13.96 21.57 9.43
CA ALA A 145 -15.19 21.63 10.23
C ALA A 145 -15.81 20.26 10.56
N ARG A 146 -15.46 19.20 9.85
CA ARG A 146 -15.97 17.83 10.04
C ARG A 146 -14.88 16.79 10.17
N THR A 147 -13.62 17.21 10.40
CA THR A 147 -12.47 16.33 10.60
C THR A 147 -12.21 16.20 12.09
N LYS A 148 -12.12 14.94 12.53
CA LYS A 148 -11.81 14.51 13.88
C LYS A 148 -10.50 13.72 13.90
N ILE A 149 -9.81 13.72 15.03
CA ILE A 149 -8.54 13.02 15.23
C ILE A 149 -8.81 11.72 15.99
N LEU A 150 -8.48 10.59 15.37
CA LEU A 150 -8.63 9.27 15.99
C LEU A 150 -7.94 9.21 17.35
N LEU A 151 -8.59 8.57 18.32
CA LEU A 151 -8.13 8.40 19.71
C LEU A 151 -7.99 9.70 20.53
N THR A 152 -8.06 10.86 19.90
CA THR A 152 -8.05 12.17 20.58
C THR A 152 -9.46 12.70 20.73
N ASP A 153 -10.23 12.72 19.62
CA ASP A 153 -11.61 13.19 19.62
C ASP A 153 -12.63 12.02 19.75
N GLY A 154 -12.10 10.84 20.10
CA GLY A 154 -12.85 9.58 20.14
C GLY A 154 -12.48 8.67 18.96
N VAL A 155 -13.40 7.78 18.59
CA VAL A 155 -13.28 6.86 17.46
C VAL A 155 -14.64 6.70 16.78
N PRO A 156 -14.69 6.45 15.45
CA PRO A 156 -15.95 6.19 14.76
C PRO A 156 -16.44 4.77 15.06
N HIS A 157 -17.76 4.60 15.19
CA HIS A 157 -18.46 3.32 15.35
C HIS A 157 -17.89 2.40 16.45
N PRO A 158 -17.69 2.90 17.69
CA PRO A 158 -17.06 2.13 18.77
C PRO A 158 -17.85 0.88 19.18
N GLU A 159 -19.12 0.82 18.83
CA GLU A 159 -20.02 -0.30 19.11
C GLU A 159 -19.72 -1.56 18.28
N ILE A 160 -19.04 -1.42 17.13
CA ILE A 160 -18.71 -2.52 16.23
C ILE A 160 -17.26 -2.49 15.72
N CYS A 161 -16.53 -1.39 15.97
CA CYS A 161 -15.14 -1.21 15.54
C CYS A 161 -14.22 -1.01 16.74
N GLN A 162 -13.20 -1.83 16.84
CA GLN A 162 -12.13 -1.62 17.81
C GLN A 162 -10.90 -1.03 17.11
N TRP A 163 -10.40 0.07 17.67
CA TRP A 163 -9.28 0.82 17.10
C TRP A 163 -8.02 0.62 17.92
N ILE A 164 -6.98 0.09 17.28
CA ILE A 164 -5.74 -0.35 17.95
C ILE A 164 -4.56 0.36 17.32
N SER A 165 -3.85 1.19 18.10
CA SER A 165 -2.70 1.97 17.60
C SER A 165 -1.41 1.18 17.63
N LEU A 166 -0.69 1.18 16.49
CA LEU A 166 0.73 0.92 16.40
C LEU A 166 1.45 2.28 16.38
N GLY A 167 2.19 2.58 17.43
CA GLY A 167 2.81 3.88 17.63
C GLY A 167 1.96 4.82 18.50
N PRO A 168 2.32 6.13 18.57
CA PRO A 168 3.26 6.85 17.69
C PRO A 168 4.73 6.46 17.89
N LEU A 169 5.46 6.37 16.78
CA LEU A 169 6.89 6.12 16.74
C LEU A 169 7.57 7.38 16.24
N ASP A 170 8.41 7.99 17.07
CA ASP A 170 9.24 9.11 16.67
C ASP A 170 10.52 8.57 16.04
N LEU A 171 10.66 8.85 14.73
CA LEU A 171 11.79 8.37 13.94
C LEU A 171 12.84 9.47 13.69
N GLY A 172 12.68 10.64 14.31
CA GLY A 172 13.55 11.79 14.06
C GLY A 172 13.21 12.53 12.76
N VAL A 173 13.12 11.85 11.60
CA VAL A 173 12.65 12.44 10.32
C VAL A 173 11.16 12.71 10.30
N GLY A 174 10.43 12.13 11.23
CA GLY A 174 8.97 12.24 11.29
C GLY A 174 8.38 11.17 12.21
N ARG A 175 7.08 11.15 12.23
CA ARG A 175 6.31 10.27 13.11
C ARG A 175 5.62 9.19 12.27
N PHE A 176 5.86 7.93 12.60
CA PHE A 176 5.08 6.82 12.09
C PHE A 176 3.99 6.47 13.10
N GLN A 177 2.76 6.38 12.64
CA GLN A 177 1.64 5.86 13.41
C GLN A 177 0.62 5.26 12.45
N GLU A 178 0.13 4.09 12.81
CA GLU A 178 -0.96 3.43 12.14
C GLU A 178 -2.00 2.98 13.17
N ILE A 179 -3.27 3.21 12.89
CA ILE A 179 -4.38 2.81 13.76
C ILE A 179 -5.21 1.79 13.00
N SER A 180 -5.06 0.53 13.36
CA SER A 180 -5.84 -0.57 12.80
C SER A 180 -7.28 -0.56 13.31
N CYS A 181 -8.21 -1.01 12.49
CA CYS A 181 -9.64 -1.15 12.80
C CYS A 181 -10.05 -2.61 12.73
N LEU A 182 -10.39 -3.22 13.85
CA LEU A 182 -11.06 -4.52 13.89
C LEU A 182 -12.57 -4.30 13.78
N HIS A 183 -13.14 -4.64 12.63
CA HIS A 183 -14.58 -4.67 12.40
C HIS A 183 -15.14 -5.98 12.92
N GLN A 184 -15.77 -5.96 14.10
CA GLN A 184 -16.19 -7.15 14.83
C GLN A 184 -17.20 -8.01 14.06
N PRO A 185 -18.24 -7.47 13.36
CA PRO A 185 -19.21 -8.31 12.65
C PRO A 185 -18.57 -9.19 11.57
N SER A 186 -17.53 -8.73 10.90
CA SER A 186 -16.83 -9.49 9.85
C SER A 186 -15.59 -10.23 10.36
N GLY A 187 -15.08 -9.89 11.54
CA GLY A 187 -13.79 -10.35 12.04
C GLY A 187 -12.59 -9.84 11.24
N ALA A 188 -12.76 -8.75 10.50
CA ALA A 188 -11.73 -8.18 9.63
C ALA A 188 -10.92 -7.09 10.35
N LEU A 189 -9.60 -7.27 10.38
CA LEU A 189 -8.63 -6.25 10.80
C LEU A 189 -8.18 -5.45 9.58
N LEU A 190 -8.57 -4.20 9.52
CA LEU A 190 -8.16 -3.27 8.48
C LEU A 190 -6.87 -2.57 8.92
N ILE A 191 -5.84 -2.63 8.06
CA ILE A 191 -4.54 -2.00 8.30
C ILE A 191 -4.08 -1.25 7.06
N THR A 192 -3.03 -0.44 7.19
CA THR A 192 -2.42 0.24 6.04
C THR A 192 -1.12 -0.46 5.64
N ASP A 193 -0.04 -0.26 6.38
CA ASP A 193 1.32 -0.64 5.97
C ASP A 193 2.01 -1.65 6.90
N ALA A 194 1.53 -1.81 8.14
CA ALA A 194 2.23 -2.57 9.19
C ALA A 194 2.55 -4.01 8.78
N LEU A 195 1.61 -4.68 8.12
CA LEU A 195 1.76 -6.03 7.58
C LEU A 195 1.29 -6.07 6.14
N VAL A 196 1.91 -6.93 5.34
CA VAL A 196 1.53 -7.21 3.96
C VAL A 196 1.46 -8.71 3.73
N GLY A 197 0.57 -9.13 2.84
CA GLY A 197 0.53 -10.49 2.35
C GLY A 197 0.75 -10.52 0.85
N ILE A 198 1.75 -11.27 0.40
CA ILE A 198 2.15 -11.27 -1.00
C ILE A 198 1.94 -12.66 -1.59
N HIS A 199 1.11 -12.75 -2.62
CA HIS A 199 0.89 -13.97 -3.39
C HIS A 199 1.75 -13.97 -4.65
N ALA A 200 2.19 -15.14 -5.11
CA ALA A 200 2.96 -15.28 -6.33
C ALA A 200 2.17 -14.91 -7.60
N THR A 201 0.83 -15.06 -7.56
CA THR A 201 -0.05 -14.57 -8.62
C THR A 201 -0.25 -13.06 -8.49
N PRO A 202 -0.08 -12.29 -9.58
CA PRO A 202 -0.38 -10.86 -9.57
C PRO A 202 -1.83 -10.57 -9.16
N PRO A 203 -2.10 -9.50 -8.40
CA PRO A 203 -3.45 -9.06 -8.08
C PRO A 203 -4.31 -8.73 -9.32
N ALA A 204 -5.62 -8.96 -9.24
CA ALA A 204 -6.57 -8.82 -10.35
C ALA A 204 -6.63 -7.41 -10.98
N ILE A 205 -6.25 -6.37 -10.25
CA ILE A 205 -6.14 -5.00 -10.80
C ILE A 205 -5.18 -4.94 -12.00
N PHE A 206 -4.18 -5.81 -12.07
CA PHE A 206 -3.26 -5.87 -13.21
C PHE A 206 -3.89 -6.46 -14.50
N ASP A 207 -5.05 -7.09 -14.41
CA ASP A 207 -5.83 -7.45 -15.60
C ASP A 207 -6.45 -6.20 -16.26
N ARG A 208 -6.69 -5.16 -15.46
CA ARG A 208 -7.17 -3.87 -15.94
C ARG A 208 -6.04 -3.02 -16.54
N ASP A 209 -4.82 -3.16 -16.01
CA ASP A 209 -3.62 -2.47 -16.50
C ASP A 209 -2.36 -3.32 -16.28
N PRO A 210 -2.00 -4.19 -17.23
CA PRO A 210 -0.81 -5.03 -17.14
C PRO A 210 0.50 -4.29 -17.41
N THR A 211 0.44 -2.99 -17.78
CA THR A 211 1.63 -2.24 -18.23
C THR A 211 2.80 -2.30 -17.25
N PRO A 212 2.65 -2.15 -15.92
CA PRO A 212 3.77 -2.26 -15.00
C PRO A 212 4.41 -3.65 -15.00
N LEU A 213 3.59 -4.71 -15.06
CA LEU A 213 4.12 -6.07 -15.11
C LEU A 213 4.93 -6.30 -16.39
N LEU A 214 4.38 -5.93 -17.54
CA LEU A 214 5.04 -6.11 -18.83
C LEU A 214 6.31 -5.24 -18.92
N PHE A 215 6.30 -4.07 -18.31
CA PHE A 215 7.48 -3.22 -18.24
C PHE A 215 8.61 -3.90 -17.47
N HIS A 216 8.33 -4.48 -16.30
CA HIS A 216 9.33 -5.16 -15.47
C HIS A 216 9.64 -6.59 -15.90
N ALA A 217 8.86 -7.20 -16.80
CA ALA A 217 9.14 -8.53 -17.35
C ALA A 217 10.36 -8.55 -18.27
N ARG A 218 10.76 -7.41 -18.82
CA ARG A 218 11.91 -7.30 -19.73
C ARG A 218 13.23 -7.45 -18.99
N ASP A 219 14.20 -8.05 -19.65
CA ASP A 219 15.58 -8.11 -19.12
C ASP A 219 16.38 -6.88 -19.58
N ARG A 220 16.03 -6.29 -20.74
CA ARG A 220 16.72 -5.14 -21.32
C ARG A 220 15.71 -4.17 -21.95
N GLY A 221 16.14 -2.91 -22.08
CA GLY A 221 15.32 -1.83 -22.63
C GLY A 221 14.94 -1.98 -24.11
N ASP A 222 15.68 -2.78 -24.89
CA ASP A 222 15.41 -3.02 -26.31
C ASP A 222 14.43 -4.16 -26.59
N GLN A 223 14.03 -4.91 -25.56
CA GLN A 223 13.04 -5.97 -25.71
C GLN A 223 11.63 -5.41 -25.88
N PRO A 224 10.78 -6.03 -26.72
CA PRO A 224 9.38 -5.64 -26.85
C PRO A 224 8.58 -5.98 -25.60
N LEU A 225 7.47 -5.27 -25.41
CA LEU A 225 6.47 -5.64 -24.40
C LEU A 225 5.62 -6.78 -24.95
N THR A 226 5.82 -7.98 -24.42
CA THR A 226 5.05 -9.17 -24.78
C THR A 226 4.14 -9.54 -23.62
N ASP A 227 2.83 -9.61 -23.87
CA ASP A 227 1.85 -10.02 -22.87
C ASP A 227 1.68 -11.54 -22.91
N SER A 228 2.09 -12.19 -21.83
CA SER A 228 1.84 -13.60 -21.56
C SER A 228 1.75 -13.85 -20.06
N PRO A 229 1.12 -14.94 -19.62
CA PRO A 229 1.08 -15.30 -18.20
C PRO A 229 2.45 -15.35 -17.54
N GLU A 230 3.47 -15.85 -18.25
CA GLU A 230 4.86 -15.93 -17.77
C GLU A 230 5.48 -14.54 -17.64
N ALA A 231 5.26 -13.66 -18.63
CA ALA A 231 5.74 -12.28 -18.57
C ALA A 231 5.08 -11.52 -17.41
N ARG A 232 3.79 -11.69 -17.20
CA ARG A 232 3.07 -11.07 -16.07
C ARG A 232 3.61 -11.56 -14.73
N ARG A 233 3.81 -12.88 -14.53
CA ARG A 233 4.39 -13.43 -13.29
C ARG A 233 5.83 -12.95 -13.08
N ARG A 234 6.67 -12.95 -14.13
CA ARG A 234 8.04 -12.42 -14.07
C ARG A 234 8.05 -10.95 -13.66
N GLY A 235 7.22 -10.16 -14.32
CA GLY A 235 7.10 -8.72 -14.01
C GLY A 235 6.63 -8.46 -12.59
N TRP A 236 5.67 -9.24 -12.10
CA TRP A 236 5.18 -9.16 -10.74
C TRP A 236 6.27 -9.47 -9.72
N ALA A 237 6.99 -10.58 -9.88
CA ALA A 237 8.07 -10.96 -8.99
C ALA A 237 9.15 -9.89 -8.88
N ARG A 238 9.57 -9.30 -10.00
CA ARG A 238 10.56 -8.21 -10.04
C ARG A 238 10.03 -6.90 -9.44
N LEU A 239 8.75 -6.60 -9.69
CA LEU A 239 8.10 -5.44 -9.13
C LEU A 239 8.02 -5.54 -7.59
N VAL A 240 7.62 -6.71 -7.08
CA VAL A 240 7.59 -6.98 -5.63
C VAL A 240 8.97 -6.84 -5.00
N LEU A 241 10.00 -7.42 -5.62
CA LEU A 241 11.38 -7.27 -5.16
C LEU A 241 11.81 -5.81 -5.06
N PHE A 242 11.54 -5.05 -6.13
CA PHE A 242 11.90 -3.63 -6.15
C PHE A 242 11.12 -2.84 -5.09
N ALA A 243 9.81 -3.04 -5.00
CA ALA A 243 8.97 -2.35 -4.02
C ALA A 243 9.36 -2.70 -2.57
N SER A 244 9.84 -3.93 -2.33
CA SER A 244 10.27 -4.40 -1.01
C SER A 244 11.62 -3.86 -0.58
N TYR A 245 12.60 -3.81 -1.49
CA TYR A 245 13.99 -3.50 -1.14
C TYR A 245 14.52 -2.23 -1.80
N LEU A 246 13.73 -1.55 -2.66
CA LEU A 246 14.08 -0.39 -3.49
C LEU A 246 15.20 -0.67 -4.49
N ARG A 247 16.22 -1.39 -4.10
CA ARG A 247 17.33 -1.85 -4.94
C ARG A 247 17.80 -3.23 -4.44
N PRO A 248 17.12 -4.31 -4.86
CA PRO A 248 17.56 -5.66 -4.52
C PRO A 248 18.96 -5.94 -5.10
N HIS A 249 19.71 -6.84 -4.47
CA HIS A 249 21.11 -7.09 -4.86
C HIS A 249 21.25 -7.66 -6.28
N CYS A 250 20.22 -8.35 -6.76
CA CYS A 250 20.13 -8.86 -8.13
C CYS A 250 19.77 -7.79 -9.18
N LEU A 251 19.64 -6.51 -8.79
CA LEU A 251 19.33 -5.41 -9.69
C LEU A 251 20.53 -4.49 -9.87
N ARG A 252 21.08 -4.47 -11.09
CA ARG A 252 22.07 -3.49 -11.52
C ARG A 252 21.36 -2.34 -12.23
N VAL A 253 21.80 -1.11 -11.97
CA VAL A 253 21.37 0.06 -12.73
C VAL A 253 22.35 0.29 -13.88
N PRO A 254 21.93 0.20 -15.16
CA PRO A 254 22.82 0.41 -16.30
C PRO A 254 23.35 1.84 -16.34
N PRO A 255 24.57 2.07 -16.93
CA PRO A 255 25.08 3.39 -17.19
C PRO A 255 24.16 4.21 -18.11
N ILE A 256 24.13 5.52 -17.96
CA ILE A 256 23.28 6.42 -18.77
C ILE A 256 23.52 6.24 -20.28
N ALA A 257 24.77 6.03 -20.71
CA ALA A 257 25.09 5.79 -22.12
C ALA A 257 24.41 4.52 -22.68
N GLU A 258 24.27 3.49 -21.88
CA GLU A 258 23.56 2.27 -22.24
C GLU A 258 22.05 2.52 -22.34
N LEU A 259 21.48 3.25 -21.39
CA LEU A 259 20.06 3.64 -21.41
C LEU A 259 19.72 4.44 -22.67
N LEU A 260 20.56 5.43 -23.03
CA LEU A 260 20.35 6.26 -24.21
C LEU A 260 20.49 5.48 -25.52
N ARG A 261 21.31 4.42 -25.56
CA ARG A 261 21.45 3.55 -26.74
C ARG A 261 20.16 2.86 -27.13
N HIS A 262 19.30 2.58 -26.17
CA HIS A 262 18.01 1.93 -26.37
C HIS A 262 16.84 2.91 -26.49
N ALA A 263 17.04 4.17 -26.12
CA ALA A 263 16.02 5.19 -26.18
C ALA A 263 15.52 5.44 -27.62
N PHE A 264 14.22 5.64 -27.75
CA PHE A 264 13.54 5.99 -29.01
C PHE A 264 13.70 5.02 -30.18
N ARG A 265 14.13 3.78 -29.95
CA ARG A 265 14.19 2.77 -31.02
C ARG A 265 12.81 2.52 -31.64
N PRO A 266 12.75 2.14 -32.94
CA PRO A 266 11.50 1.70 -33.55
C PRO A 266 10.82 0.61 -32.73
N GLY A 267 9.50 0.69 -32.56
CA GLY A 267 8.72 -0.24 -31.72
C GLY A 267 8.66 0.09 -30.23
N LEU A 268 9.58 0.93 -29.72
CA LEU A 268 9.63 1.33 -28.31
C LEU A 268 9.18 2.78 -28.07
N ARG A 269 8.75 3.49 -29.13
CA ARG A 269 8.34 4.90 -29.09
C ARG A 269 6.94 5.10 -28.50
N SER A 270 6.68 4.47 -27.36
CA SER A 270 5.42 4.62 -26.63
C SER A 270 5.69 4.85 -25.14
N TRP A 271 4.76 5.52 -24.48
CA TRP A 271 4.84 5.70 -23.04
C TRP A 271 4.81 4.37 -22.27
N LYS A 272 4.14 3.33 -22.79
CA LYS A 272 4.11 1.99 -22.19
C LYS A 272 5.50 1.35 -22.09
N ALA A 273 6.35 1.57 -23.08
CA ALA A 273 7.74 1.13 -23.11
C ALA A 273 8.70 2.19 -22.52
N HIS A 274 8.16 3.29 -22.00
CA HIS A 274 8.91 4.46 -21.55
C HIS A 274 9.95 4.92 -22.60
N PHE A 275 9.52 4.96 -23.85
CA PHE A 275 10.33 5.37 -25.01
C PHE A 275 11.66 4.61 -25.16
N GLY A 276 11.74 3.38 -24.64
CA GLY A 276 12.94 2.54 -24.65
C GLY A 276 13.94 2.80 -23.51
N VAL A 277 13.65 3.76 -22.63
CA VAL A 277 14.45 3.97 -21.41
C VAL A 277 14.05 2.92 -20.37
N TYR A 278 15.01 2.07 -19.98
CA TYR A 278 14.79 0.99 -19.03
C TYR A 278 15.97 0.87 -18.05
N PRO A 279 15.88 1.44 -16.86
CA PRO A 279 16.99 1.52 -15.92
C PRO A 279 17.16 0.27 -15.04
N PHE A 280 16.72 -0.88 -15.52
CA PHE A 280 16.75 -2.13 -14.78
C PHE A 280 17.54 -3.18 -15.56
N ASP A 281 18.53 -3.76 -14.90
CA ASP A 281 19.33 -4.88 -15.45
C ASP A 281 19.33 -5.99 -14.39
N TRP A 282 18.40 -6.92 -14.57
CA TRP A 282 18.16 -8.01 -13.63
C TRP A 282 19.19 -9.12 -13.80
N GLN A 283 19.97 -9.34 -12.78
CA GLN A 283 20.97 -10.40 -12.71
C GLN A 283 20.30 -11.72 -12.27
N THR A 284 21.03 -12.83 -12.39
CA THR A 284 20.58 -14.15 -11.90
C THR A 284 20.28 -14.12 -10.39
N GLY A 285 19.39 -15.02 -9.93
CA GLY A 285 19.03 -15.13 -8.51
C GLY A 285 17.76 -14.39 -8.07
N TRP A 286 17.22 -13.49 -8.91
CA TRP A 286 15.98 -12.77 -8.55
C TRP A 286 14.77 -13.70 -8.32
N HIS A 287 14.77 -14.91 -8.89
CA HIS A 287 13.70 -15.91 -8.69
C HIS A 287 13.62 -16.37 -7.23
N ASP A 288 14.77 -16.75 -6.65
CA ASP A 288 14.83 -17.24 -5.27
C ASP A 288 14.50 -16.12 -4.29
N ASP A 289 14.99 -14.91 -4.56
CA ASP A 289 14.69 -13.73 -3.77
C ASP A 289 13.20 -13.39 -3.79
N ALA A 290 12.56 -13.48 -4.94
CA ALA A 290 11.13 -13.23 -5.08
C ALA A 290 10.31 -14.33 -4.38
N ALA A 291 10.68 -15.59 -4.54
CA ALA A 291 10.05 -16.72 -3.88
C ALA A 291 10.13 -16.59 -2.35
N ALA A 292 11.20 -16.01 -1.83
CA ALA A 292 11.33 -15.74 -0.40
C ALA A 292 10.32 -14.71 0.13
N LEU A 293 9.77 -13.84 -0.72
CA LEU A 293 8.78 -12.82 -0.34
C LEU A 293 7.33 -13.24 -0.59
N MET A 294 7.09 -14.21 -1.44
CA MET A 294 5.76 -14.57 -1.93
C MET A 294 5.34 -15.97 -1.48
N GLY A 295 4.04 -16.20 -1.41
CA GLY A 295 3.47 -17.53 -1.20
C GLY A 295 2.77 -18.04 -2.46
N GLU A 296 2.92 -19.32 -2.76
CA GLU A 296 2.36 -19.95 -3.95
C GLU A 296 0.89 -20.35 -3.78
N GLU A 297 0.53 -20.93 -2.65
CA GLU A 297 -0.83 -21.38 -2.36
C GLU A 297 -1.64 -20.32 -1.62
N THR A 298 -1.00 -19.61 -0.70
CA THR A 298 -1.58 -18.51 0.08
C THR A 298 -0.62 -17.36 0.13
N ALA A 299 -1.14 -16.15 0.31
CA ALA A 299 -0.29 -14.97 0.45
C ALA A 299 0.65 -15.11 1.66
N LYS A 300 1.95 -14.90 1.45
CA LYS A 300 2.92 -14.90 2.54
C LYS A 300 2.80 -13.62 3.36
N LEU A 301 2.38 -13.78 4.60
CA LEU A 301 2.25 -12.69 5.56
C LEU A 301 3.62 -12.30 6.12
N GLN A 302 3.92 -11.00 6.15
CA GLN A 302 5.17 -10.47 6.67
C GLN A 302 5.05 -8.97 6.98
N VAL A 303 6.00 -8.45 7.74
CA VAL A 303 6.22 -7.00 7.82
C VAL A 303 6.77 -6.51 6.49
N ALA A 304 6.32 -5.34 6.02
CA ALA A 304 6.87 -4.75 4.81
C ALA A 304 8.39 -4.50 4.96
N PRO A 305 9.26 -5.01 4.06
CA PRO A 305 10.72 -4.93 4.23
C PRO A 305 11.27 -3.51 4.44
N VAL A 306 10.66 -2.51 3.82
CA VAL A 306 11.04 -1.10 4.06
C VAL A 306 10.80 -0.69 5.51
N LEU A 307 9.64 -1.04 6.08
CA LEU A 307 9.34 -0.78 7.50
C LEU A 307 10.19 -1.64 8.42
N GLU A 308 10.41 -2.89 8.04
CA GLU A 308 11.25 -3.82 8.79
C GLU A 308 12.67 -3.29 8.99
N ARG A 309 13.23 -2.59 7.99
CA ARG A 309 14.61 -2.10 8.08
C ARG A 309 14.72 -0.65 8.54
N LEU A 310 13.80 0.23 8.14
CA LEU A 310 13.94 1.67 8.39
C LEU A 310 13.16 2.17 9.62
N VAL A 311 12.12 1.43 10.05
CA VAL A 311 11.21 1.88 11.11
C VAL A 311 11.27 0.97 12.33
N LEU A 312 10.94 -0.30 12.16
CA LEU A 312 10.69 -1.23 13.25
C LEU A 312 11.92 -1.66 14.05
N PRO A 313 13.18 -1.59 13.57
CA PRO A 313 14.35 -1.85 14.42
C PRO A 313 14.40 -0.95 15.65
N ARG A 314 13.86 0.27 15.53
CA ARG A 314 13.78 1.25 16.62
C ARG A 314 12.51 1.13 17.46
N ALA A 315 11.57 0.33 17.00
CA ALA A 315 10.21 0.23 17.54
C ALA A 315 9.77 -1.21 17.84
N GLN A 316 10.72 -2.12 18.10
CA GLN A 316 10.46 -3.54 18.37
C GLN A 316 9.42 -3.74 19.48
N HIS A 317 9.50 -2.93 20.54
CA HIS A 317 8.54 -2.98 21.62
C HIS A 317 7.11 -2.63 21.15
N ALA A 318 6.96 -1.63 20.31
CA ALA A 318 5.66 -1.16 19.86
C ALA A 318 4.96 -2.18 18.95
N ILE A 319 5.67 -2.79 17.99
CA ILE A 319 5.09 -3.83 17.15
C ILE A 319 4.72 -5.08 17.96
N ASN A 320 5.53 -5.48 18.92
CA ASN A 320 5.23 -6.61 19.80
C ASN A 320 3.98 -6.31 20.66
N ALA A 321 3.89 -5.13 21.26
CA ALA A 321 2.73 -4.74 22.07
C ALA A 321 1.45 -4.60 21.23
N TRP A 322 1.57 -4.17 19.96
CA TRP A 322 0.44 -4.14 19.04
C TRP A 322 -0.05 -5.55 18.69
N LEU A 323 0.85 -6.47 18.35
CA LEU A 323 0.50 -7.87 18.11
C LEU A 323 -0.10 -8.55 19.34
N GLU A 324 0.43 -8.29 20.54
CA GLU A 324 -0.11 -8.81 21.80
C GLU A 324 -1.58 -8.37 22.02
N LYS A 325 -1.89 -7.13 21.68
CA LYS A 325 -3.31 -6.68 21.70
C LYS A 325 -4.15 -7.48 20.70
N LEU A 326 -3.66 -7.74 19.49
CA LEU A 326 -4.38 -8.53 18.49
C LEU A 326 -4.62 -9.98 18.94
N GLU A 327 -3.71 -10.58 19.69
CA GLU A 327 -3.86 -11.92 20.25
C GLU A 327 -5.05 -12.04 21.20
N SER A 328 -5.45 -10.97 21.85
CA SER A 328 -6.60 -10.95 22.77
C SER A 328 -7.97 -10.96 22.08
N HIS A 329 -8.02 -10.81 20.75
CA HIS A 329 -9.26 -10.72 19.99
C HIS A 329 -9.66 -12.07 19.37
N ALA A 330 -10.57 -12.80 20.04
CA ALA A 330 -11.08 -14.08 19.56
C ALA A 330 -11.88 -13.98 18.24
N ASP A 331 -12.40 -12.80 17.92
CA ASP A 331 -13.20 -12.57 16.71
C ASP A 331 -12.35 -12.26 15.49
N LEU A 332 -11.02 -12.15 15.63
CA LEU A 332 -10.10 -11.89 14.55
C LEU A 332 -10.04 -13.08 13.58
N ARG A 333 -10.35 -12.86 12.31
CA ARG A 333 -10.41 -13.89 11.25
C ARG A 333 -9.68 -13.50 9.97
N TRP A 334 -9.68 -12.20 9.64
CA TRP A 334 -9.18 -11.70 8.38
C TRP A 334 -8.29 -10.50 8.58
N LEU A 335 -7.23 -10.41 7.79
CA LEU A 335 -6.41 -9.23 7.64
C LEU A 335 -6.67 -8.60 6.27
N ILE A 336 -6.91 -7.30 6.24
CA ILE A 336 -7.13 -6.53 5.02
C ILE A 336 -6.15 -5.36 5.01
N PRO A 337 -4.93 -5.55 4.46
CA PRO A 337 -3.96 -4.49 4.29
C PRO A 337 -4.34 -3.58 3.13
N ALA A 338 -3.82 -2.33 3.13
CA ALA A 338 -4.02 -1.41 2.01
C ALA A 338 -3.21 -1.78 0.76
N HIS A 339 -2.28 -2.71 0.88
CA HIS A 339 -1.40 -3.15 -0.20
C HIS A 339 -1.46 -4.66 -0.41
N TYR A 340 -1.20 -5.10 -1.66
CA TYR A 340 -1.08 -6.50 -2.07
C TYR A 340 -2.35 -7.32 -1.83
N SER A 341 -2.23 -8.55 -1.33
CA SER A 341 -3.35 -9.49 -1.21
C SER A 341 -4.30 -9.15 -0.07
N ALA A 342 -5.60 -9.35 -0.30
CA ALA A 342 -6.66 -9.34 0.70
C ALA A 342 -7.89 -10.12 0.18
N PRO A 343 -8.71 -10.72 1.06
CA PRO A 343 -8.45 -10.88 2.49
C PRO A 343 -7.40 -11.97 2.74
N ILE A 344 -6.68 -11.88 3.86
CA ILE A 344 -5.73 -12.90 4.29
C ILE A 344 -6.29 -13.53 5.56
N ALA A 345 -6.32 -14.87 5.66
CA ALA A 345 -6.68 -15.54 6.91
C ALA A 345 -5.71 -15.10 8.02
N PHE A 346 -6.27 -14.54 9.10
CA PHE A 346 -5.47 -14.01 10.20
C PHE A 346 -6.27 -14.08 11.50
N SER A 347 -5.82 -14.94 12.41
CA SER A 347 -6.43 -15.17 13.70
C SER A 347 -5.50 -14.71 14.84
N SER A 348 -6.03 -14.70 16.06
CA SER A 348 -5.22 -14.47 17.27
C SER A 348 -4.01 -15.42 17.37
N GLN A 349 -4.15 -16.67 16.93
CA GLN A 349 -3.04 -17.64 16.90
C GLN A 349 -1.96 -17.23 15.89
N GLN A 350 -2.34 -16.73 14.71
CA GLN A 350 -1.38 -16.24 13.70
C GLN A 350 -0.71 -14.96 14.17
N ALA A 351 -1.41 -14.08 14.88
CA ALA A 351 -0.81 -12.90 15.52
C ALA A 351 0.26 -13.31 16.55
N SER A 352 -0.01 -14.32 17.37
CA SER A 352 0.93 -14.88 18.35
C SER A 352 2.15 -15.51 17.67
N ALA A 353 1.94 -16.31 16.62
CA ALA A 353 3.02 -16.92 15.85
C ALA A 353 3.93 -15.84 15.23
N LEU A 354 3.35 -14.82 14.59
CA LEU A 354 4.10 -13.70 14.01
C LEU A 354 4.88 -12.93 15.09
N ARG A 355 4.27 -12.66 16.25
CA ARG A 355 4.99 -12.00 17.35
C ARG A 355 6.19 -12.81 17.82
N SER A 356 6.04 -14.12 17.95
CA SER A 356 7.12 -15.03 18.34
C SER A 356 8.27 -15.04 17.31
N GLU A 357 7.94 -15.01 16.02
CA GLU A 357 8.92 -14.89 14.94
C GLU A 357 9.67 -13.55 15.04
N LEU A 358 8.94 -12.44 15.19
CA LEU A 358 9.53 -11.10 15.27
C LEU A 358 10.41 -10.90 16.51
N GLN A 359 10.12 -11.58 17.61
CA GLN A 359 10.97 -11.54 18.81
C GLN A 359 12.36 -12.19 18.60
N GLN A 360 12.44 -13.18 17.70
CA GLN A 360 13.67 -13.89 17.38
C GLN A 360 14.42 -13.28 16.19
N LYS A 361 13.79 -12.33 15.49
CA LYS A 361 14.29 -11.78 14.24
C LYS A 361 15.55 -10.92 14.42
N ASN A 362 16.46 -11.00 13.46
CA ASN A 362 17.50 -9.99 13.27
C ASN A 362 16.88 -8.73 12.63
N TRP A 363 16.77 -7.67 13.39
CA TRP A 363 16.18 -6.40 12.96
C TRP A 363 17.15 -5.46 12.24
N ALA A 364 18.41 -5.84 12.09
CA ALA A 364 19.42 -5.03 11.43
C ALA A 364 20.17 -5.81 10.34
N PRO A 365 19.47 -6.52 9.42
CA PRO A 365 20.15 -7.21 8.32
C PRO A 365 20.81 -6.17 7.41
N ASN A 366 22.02 -6.47 6.92
CA ASN A 366 22.84 -5.56 6.12
C ASN A 366 23.44 -6.19 4.87
N GLU A 367 23.13 -7.45 4.59
CA GLU A 367 23.65 -8.21 3.45
C GLU A 367 22.56 -8.53 2.42
N GLY A 368 22.97 -8.92 1.21
CA GLY A 368 22.06 -9.30 0.15
C GLY A 368 21.09 -8.18 -0.22
N ASN A 369 19.80 -8.48 -0.26
CA ASN A 369 18.75 -7.52 -0.62
C ASN A 369 18.63 -6.35 0.37
N TRP A 370 19.11 -6.52 1.60
CA TRP A 370 19.04 -5.48 2.65
C TRP A 370 20.12 -4.40 2.52
N THR A 371 21.17 -4.63 1.72
CA THR A 371 22.33 -3.74 1.61
C THR A 371 21.95 -2.30 1.30
N PHE A 372 21.01 -2.08 0.38
CA PHE A 372 20.59 -0.73 -0.01
C PHE A 372 19.82 -0.03 1.10
N LEU A 373 18.83 -0.69 1.70
CA LEU A 373 18.06 -0.15 2.83
C LEU A 373 18.95 0.10 4.06
N SER A 374 19.90 -0.79 4.29
CA SER A 374 20.90 -0.64 5.36
C SER A 374 21.77 0.58 5.14
N GLY A 375 22.20 0.83 3.90
CA GLY A 375 22.98 2.01 3.56
C GLY A 375 22.17 3.33 3.72
N ILE A 376 20.88 3.31 3.40
CA ILE A 376 19.97 4.45 3.67
C ILE A 376 19.91 4.71 5.18
N ASP A 377 19.64 3.68 5.96
CA ASP A 377 19.52 3.78 7.41
C ASP A 377 20.79 4.34 8.06
N GLN A 378 21.95 3.81 7.65
CA GLN A 378 23.22 4.29 8.16
C GLN A 378 23.46 5.77 7.80
N ARG A 379 23.12 6.17 6.58
CA ARG A 379 23.24 7.57 6.19
C ARG A 379 22.32 8.49 7.00
N LEU A 380 21.11 8.07 7.28
CA LEU A 380 20.18 8.82 8.12
C LEU A 380 20.72 8.94 9.57
N LEU A 381 21.36 7.88 10.08
CA LEU A 381 22.01 7.88 11.38
C LEU A 381 23.21 8.84 11.41
N GLU A 382 24.10 8.78 10.44
CA GLU A 382 25.25 9.68 10.29
C GLU A 382 24.85 11.17 10.21
N LEU A 383 23.71 11.46 9.59
CA LEU A 383 23.14 12.80 9.52
C LEU A 383 22.41 13.23 10.79
N GLY A 384 22.32 12.36 11.80
CA GLY A 384 21.58 12.63 13.04
C GLY A 384 20.07 12.71 12.85
N VAL A 385 19.55 12.16 11.75
CA VAL A 385 18.15 12.24 11.37
C VAL A 385 17.30 11.18 12.06
N VAL A 386 17.89 10.01 12.34
CA VAL A 386 17.24 8.92 13.08
C VAL A 386 18.07 8.52 14.29
N PRO A 387 17.47 8.05 15.39
CA PRO A 387 18.22 7.56 16.55
C PRO A 387 18.87 6.22 16.26
N GLU A 388 19.84 5.83 17.10
CA GLU A 388 20.43 4.49 17.06
C GLU A 388 19.39 3.40 17.32
N ILE A 389 19.64 2.22 16.75
CA ILE A 389 18.83 1.03 17.04
C ILE A 389 19.14 0.57 18.46
N PRO A 390 18.12 0.42 19.33
CA PRO A 390 18.34 -0.03 20.70
C PRO A 390 19.00 -1.42 20.72
N ILE A 391 20.13 -1.54 21.39
CA ILE A 391 20.79 -2.82 21.61
C ILE A 391 19.94 -3.62 22.60
N LYS A 392 19.52 -4.84 22.25
CA LYS A 392 18.90 -5.75 23.22
C LYS A 392 19.92 -5.96 24.34
N LYS A 393 19.64 -5.46 25.55
CA LYS A 393 20.34 -5.91 26.74
C LYS A 393 19.95 -7.37 26.97
N GLY A 394 20.89 -8.27 26.75
CA GLY A 394 20.73 -9.70 26.94
C GLY A 394 20.31 -10.05 28.36
#